data_b321658ba37a37181e052b1735ed53a7
#
_entry.id   b321658ba37a37181e052b1735ed53a7
#
_cell.length_a   1.000
_cell.length_b   1.000
_cell.length_c   1.000
_cell.angle_alpha   90.00
_cell.angle_beta   90.00
_cell.angle_gamma   90.00
#
_symmetry.space_group_name_H-M   'P 1'
#
loop_
_entity.id
_entity.type
_entity.pdbx_description
1 polymer ?
#
loop_
_entity_poly.entity_id
_entity_poly.type
_entity_poly.pdbx_seq_one_letter_code
_entity_poly.pdbx_strand_id
1 'polypeptide(L)'
;YEDKKILQGEQRGCDQNRNEHKRHITRDRQEIHRQRVERVLATTQTKNQLLTYITMKRTDLSIIMRTAWQMCRATGVTFAECLHKAWQVFKLKIKMRAGIVQFFYLKSSTGELRQAFGTLKDDLCPETKGDDRKPNKHLVTYYDTVAEGWRSFRMFNFVKVI
;
A
#
# COMPACT_ATOMS: atom_id res chain seq x y z
N TYR A 1 -57.29 -14.55 -47.74
CA TYR A 1 -56.56 -15.48 -46.78
C TYR A 1 -55.08 -15.12 -46.66
N GLU A 2 -54.46 -14.52 -47.68
CA GLU A 2 -53.07 -14.08 -47.66
C GLU A 2 -52.83 -12.84 -46.87
N ASP A 3 -53.73 -11.87 -46.89
CA ASP A 3 -53.56 -10.60 -46.15
C ASP A 3 -53.48 -10.77 -44.62
N LYS A 4 -54.13 -11.80 -44.04
CA LYS A 4 -54.05 -12.11 -42.62
C LYS A 4 -52.68 -12.69 -42.19
N LYS A 5 -52.01 -13.40 -43.11
CA LYS A 5 -50.67 -13.94 -42.83
C LYS A 5 -49.58 -12.85 -42.81
N ILE A 6 -49.69 -11.87 -43.71
CA ILE A 6 -48.77 -10.73 -43.79
C ILE A 6 -48.87 -9.88 -42.54
N LEU A 7 -50.06 -9.51 -42.09
CA LEU A 7 -50.26 -8.75 -40.87
C LEU A 7 -49.79 -9.45 -39.58
N GLN A 8 -49.90 -10.78 -39.49
CA GLN A 8 -49.39 -11.55 -38.36
C GLN A 8 -47.85 -11.67 -38.39
N GLY A 9 -47.21 -11.64 -39.54
CA GLY A 9 -45.77 -11.62 -39.70
C GLY A 9 -45.12 -10.32 -39.21
N GLU A 10 -45.73 -9.18 -39.59
CA GLU A 10 -45.26 -7.86 -39.18
C GLU A 10 -45.46 -7.59 -37.65
N GLN A 11 -46.56 -8.06 -37.07
CA GLN A 11 -46.76 -7.96 -35.61
C GLN A 11 -45.75 -8.79 -34.83
N ARG A 12 -45.39 -9.99 -35.26
CA ARG A 12 -44.36 -10.84 -34.61
C ARG A 12 -42.98 -10.20 -34.69
N GLY A 13 -42.60 -9.58 -35.79
CA GLY A 13 -41.35 -8.86 -35.97
C GLY A 13 -41.23 -7.65 -35.08
N CYS A 14 -42.34 -6.90 -34.90
CA CYS A 14 -42.37 -5.73 -34.03
C CYS A 14 -42.26 -6.11 -32.53
N ASP A 15 -42.88 -7.23 -32.14
CA ASP A 15 -42.79 -7.74 -30.75
C ASP A 15 -41.42 -8.34 -30.39
N GLN A 16 -40.79 -8.99 -31.38
CA GLN A 16 -39.42 -9.49 -31.19
C GLN A 16 -38.43 -8.33 -31.00
N ASN A 17 -38.51 -7.32 -31.84
CA ASN A 17 -37.63 -6.14 -31.74
C ASN A 17 -37.82 -5.38 -30.41
N ARG A 18 -39.06 -5.25 -29.95
CA ARG A 18 -39.40 -4.65 -28.65
C ARG A 18 -38.85 -5.46 -27.47
N ASN A 19 -38.83 -6.80 -27.57
CA ASN A 19 -38.30 -7.67 -26.53
C ASN A 19 -36.76 -7.66 -26.50
N GLU A 20 -36.11 -7.58 -27.65
CA GLU A 20 -34.67 -7.43 -27.73
C GLU A 20 -34.18 -6.09 -27.16
N HIS A 21 -34.89 -5.02 -27.51
CA HIS A 21 -34.61 -3.69 -26.95
C HIS A 21 -34.78 -3.64 -25.42
N LYS A 22 -35.79 -4.27 -24.86
CA LYS A 22 -35.96 -4.41 -23.40
C LYS A 22 -34.84 -5.22 -22.77
N ARG A 23 -34.37 -6.30 -23.41
CA ARG A 23 -33.25 -7.11 -22.92
C ARG A 23 -31.94 -6.31 -22.93
N HIS A 24 -31.71 -5.47 -23.94
CA HIS A 24 -30.55 -4.59 -24.01
C HIS A 24 -30.55 -3.58 -22.85
N ILE A 25 -31.66 -2.88 -22.66
CA ILE A 25 -31.80 -1.91 -21.55
C ILE A 25 -31.58 -2.56 -20.17
N THR A 26 -32.07 -3.78 -19.98
CA THR A 26 -31.87 -4.48 -18.70
C THR A 26 -30.42 -4.89 -18.49
N ARG A 27 -29.71 -5.33 -19.54
CA ARG A 27 -28.28 -5.66 -19.49
C ARG A 27 -27.43 -4.41 -19.18
N ASP A 28 -27.71 -3.30 -19.86
CA ASP A 28 -26.98 -2.04 -19.64
C ASP A 28 -27.19 -1.53 -18.20
N ARG A 29 -28.42 -1.62 -17.65
CA ARG A 29 -28.70 -1.27 -16.27
C ARG A 29 -27.95 -2.16 -15.27
N GLN A 30 -27.87 -3.46 -15.53
CA GLN A 30 -27.11 -4.39 -14.69
C GLN A 30 -25.61 -4.11 -14.72
N GLU A 31 -25.07 -3.80 -15.90
CA GLU A 31 -23.66 -3.45 -16.04
C GLU A 31 -23.31 -2.14 -15.34
N ILE A 32 -24.12 -1.11 -15.48
CA ILE A 32 -23.96 0.17 -14.77
C ILE A 32 -24.03 -0.04 -13.25
N HIS A 33 -24.94 -0.89 -12.78
CA HIS A 33 -25.06 -1.22 -11.36
C HIS A 33 -23.82 -1.95 -10.84
N ARG A 34 -23.32 -2.93 -11.60
CA ARG A 34 -22.11 -3.68 -11.29
C ARG A 34 -20.89 -2.76 -11.18
N GLN A 35 -20.66 -1.90 -12.16
CA GLN A 35 -19.56 -0.93 -12.15
C GLN A 35 -19.68 0.05 -10.97
N ARG A 36 -20.89 0.45 -10.61
CA ARG A 36 -21.11 1.30 -9.43
C ARG A 36 -20.75 0.59 -8.13
N VAL A 37 -21.13 -0.67 -7.99
CA VAL A 37 -20.79 -1.51 -6.83
C VAL A 37 -19.29 -1.73 -6.74
N GLU A 38 -18.61 -2.03 -7.84
CA GLU A 38 -17.14 -2.19 -7.88
C GLU A 38 -16.40 -0.91 -7.46
N ARG A 39 -16.86 0.26 -7.93
CA ARG A 39 -16.30 1.55 -7.49
C ARG A 39 -16.49 1.80 -5.99
N VAL A 40 -17.67 1.48 -5.46
CA VAL A 40 -17.95 1.62 -4.02
C VAL A 40 -17.09 0.65 -3.21
N LEU A 41 -16.93 -0.59 -3.66
CA LEU A 41 -16.06 -1.57 -2.99
C LEU A 41 -14.58 -1.14 -3.03
N ALA A 42 -14.09 -0.65 -4.16
CA ALA A 42 -12.73 -0.15 -4.29
C ALA A 42 -12.47 1.06 -3.36
N THR A 43 -13.42 2.01 -3.27
CA THR A 43 -13.31 3.15 -2.34
C THR A 43 -13.41 2.73 -0.88
N THR A 44 -14.16 1.69 -0.57
CA THR A 44 -14.28 1.16 0.81
C THR A 44 -13.01 0.41 1.21
N GLN A 45 -12.39 -0.36 0.30
CA GLN A 45 -11.11 -1.02 0.56
C GLN A 45 -9.98 -0.01 0.79
N THR A 46 -9.90 1.05 -0.02
CA THR A 46 -8.92 2.13 0.20
C THR A 46 -9.17 2.88 1.50
N LYS A 47 -10.43 3.13 1.86
CA LYS A 47 -10.80 3.73 3.17
C LYS A 47 -10.42 2.82 4.34
N ASN A 48 -10.66 1.51 4.25
CA ASN A 48 -10.29 0.56 5.32
C ASN A 48 -8.78 0.39 5.42
N GLN A 49 -8.04 0.43 4.31
CA GLN A 49 -6.57 0.47 4.33
C GLN A 49 -6.04 1.77 4.96
N LEU A 50 -6.66 2.91 4.68
CA LEU A 50 -6.35 4.18 5.34
C LEU A 50 -6.71 4.17 6.84
N LEU A 51 -7.83 3.59 7.23
CA LEU A 51 -8.25 3.46 8.64
C LEU A 51 -7.31 2.55 9.44
N THR A 52 -6.81 1.45 8.89
CA THR A 52 -5.75 0.64 9.53
C THR A 52 -4.43 1.40 9.65
N TYR A 53 -4.17 2.35 8.75
CA TYR A 53 -3.03 3.26 8.84
C TYR A 53 -3.20 4.35 9.93
N ILE A 54 -4.44 4.71 10.26
CA ILE A 54 -4.76 5.84 11.17
C ILE A 54 -4.97 5.37 12.62
N THR A 55 -5.32 4.11 12.87
CA THR A 55 -5.43 3.56 14.22
C THR A 55 -4.06 3.24 14.81
N MET A 56 -3.30 4.29 15.13
CA MET A 56 -2.05 4.15 15.87
C MET A 56 -2.34 3.71 17.31
N LYS A 57 -1.77 2.59 17.67
CA LYS A 57 -1.84 2.10 19.05
C LYS A 57 -0.98 2.98 19.95
N ARG A 58 -1.33 3.07 21.23
CA ARG A 58 -0.48 3.76 22.25
C ARG A 58 0.96 3.22 22.28
N THR A 59 1.13 1.93 22.00
CA THR A 59 2.43 1.26 21.87
C THR A 59 3.28 1.85 20.75
N ASP A 60 2.68 2.21 19.62
CA ASP A 60 3.38 2.78 18.46
C ASP A 60 3.89 4.18 18.76
N LEU A 61 3.06 5.00 19.42
CA LEU A 61 3.47 6.33 19.88
C LEU A 61 4.63 6.24 20.87
N SER A 62 4.58 5.29 21.82
CA SER A 62 5.67 5.05 22.76
C SER A 62 6.98 4.65 22.06
N ILE A 63 6.89 3.81 21.02
CA ILE A 63 8.06 3.41 20.19
C ILE A 63 8.64 4.63 19.47
N ILE A 64 7.80 5.47 18.86
CA ILE A 64 8.23 6.68 18.15
C ILE A 64 8.91 7.65 19.10
N MET A 65 8.30 7.95 20.25
CA MET A 65 8.86 8.85 21.26
C MET A 65 10.20 8.35 21.78
N ARG A 66 10.29 7.06 22.11
CA ARG A 66 11.54 6.43 22.56
C ARG A 66 12.63 6.49 21.49
N THR A 67 12.27 6.25 20.23
CA THR A 67 13.19 6.35 19.10
C THR A 67 13.68 7.77 18.90
N ALA A 68 12.80 8.77 18.99
CA ALA A 68 13.17 10.18 18.91
C ALA A 68 14.17 10.59 19.99
N TRP A 69 13.93 10.21 21.25
CA TRP A 69 14.85 10.46 22.34
C TRP A 69 16.22 9.77 22.16
N GLN A 70 16.21 8.54 21.64
CA GLN A 70 17.46 7.83 21.32
C GLN A 70 18.27 8.55 20.23
N MET A 71 17.59 9.03 19.19
CA MET A 71 18.25 9.81 18.13
C MET A 71 18.81 11.14 18.68
N CYS A 72 18.01 11.87 19.46
CA CYS A 72 18.43 13.14 20.07
C CYS A 72 19.69 12.99 20.92
N ARG A 73 19.76 11.96 21.76
CA ARG A 73 20.94 11.66 22.60
C ARG A 73 22.18 11.25 21.79
N ALA A 74 21.97 10.57 20.66
CA ALA A 74 23.06 10.09 19.82
C ALA A 74 23.64 11.15 18.89
N THR A 75 22.83 12.14 18.50
CA THR A 75 23.19 13.14 17.49
C THR A 75 23.33 14.56 18.02
N GLY A 76 22.79 14.85 19.20
CA GLY A 76 22.73 16.22 19.74
C GLY A 76 21.76 17.16 19.01
N VAL A 77 21.00 16.66 18.03
CA VAL A 77 20.04 17.44 17.24
C VAL A 77 18.77 17.68 18.08
N THR A 78 17.99 18.70 17.73
CA THR A 78 16.76 19.07 18.47
C THR A 78 15.77 17.91 18.53
N PHE A 79 15.03 17.82 19.62
CA PHE A 79 14.03 16.76 19.80
C PHE A 79 12.94 16.79 18.72
N ALA A 80 12.53 17.98 18.27
CA ALA A 80 11.53 18.16 17.22
C ALA A 80 11.96 17.51 15.90
N GLU A 81 13.20 17.72 15.48
CA GLU A 81 13.76 17.10 14.26
C GLU A 81 13.91 15.58 14.42
N CYS A 82 14.37 15.11 15.57
CA CYS A 82 14.45 13.70 15.85
C CYS A 82 13.08 13.03 15.89
N LEU A 83 12.05 13.70 16.41
CA LEU A 83 10.68 13.21 16.41
C LEU A 83 10.14 13.12 14.98
N HIS A 84 10.36 14.12 14.15
CA HIS A 84 9.99 14.09 12.74
C HIS A 84 10.64 12.92 11.99
N LYS A 85 11.94 12.70 12.18
CA LYS A 85 12.66 11.55 11.63
C LYS A 85 12.14 10.22 12.15
N ALA A 86 11.87 10.10 13.45
CA ALA A 86 11.31 8.88 14.03
C ALA A 86 9.96 8.52 13.43
N TRP A 87 9.10 9.50 13.19
CA TRP A 87 7.83 9.32 12.48
C TRP A 87 8.01 8.83 11.06
N GLN A 88 8.94 9.42 10.32
CA GLN A 88 9.24 9.01 8.94
C GLN A 88 9.72 7.55 8.89
N VAL A 89 10.65 7.17 9.76
CA VAL A 89 11.17 5.80 9.85
C VAL A 89 10.08 4.81 10.28
N PHE A 90 9.20 5.19 11.19
CA PHE A 90 8.07 4.36 11.60
C PHE A 90 7.11 4.10 10.43
N LYS A 91 6.73 5.14 9.68
CA LYS A 91 5.91 5.01 8.47
C LYS A 91 6.59 4.15 7.40
N LEU A 92 7.90 4.31 7.20
CA LEU A 92 8.68 3.47 6.29
C LEU A 92 8.56 1.99 6.66
N LYS A 93 8.76 1.64 7.95
CA LYS A 93 8.66 0.25 8.42
C LYS A 93 7.28 -0.36 8.17
N ILE A 94 6.20 0.42 8.38
CA ILE A 94 4.84 -0.06 8.09
C ILE A 94 4.68 -0.33 6.59
N LYS A 95 5.11 0.60 5.73
CA LYS A 95 5.04 0.43 4.28
C LYS A 95 5.85 -0.80 3.82
N MET A 96 7.05 -1.02 4.35
CA MET A 96 7.89 -2.19 4.02
C MET A 96 7.25 -3.53 4.44
N ARG A 97 6.45 -3.55 5.50
CA ARG A 97 5.68 -4.75 5.89
C ARG A 97 4.49 -5.02 4.95
N ALA A 98 3.97 -3.99 4.30
CA ALA A 98 2.91 -4.14 3.32
C ALA A 98 3.44 -4.60 1.94
N GLY A 99 4.69 -4.24 1.59
CA GLY A 99 5.29 -4.60 0.31
C GLY A 99 6.68 -4.02 0.09
N ILE A 100 7.10 -3.98 -1.17
CA ILE A 100 8.37 -3.39 -1.58
C ILE A 100 8.20 -1.86 -1.63
N VAL A 101 9.15 -1.14 -1.03
CA VAL A 101 9.14 0.32 -0.95
C VAL A 101 10.46 0.89 -1.46
N GLN A 102 10.37 1.90 -2.30
CA GLN A 102 11.51 2.69 -2.75
C GLN A 102 11.79 3.83 -1.78
N PHE A 103 13.02 3.91 -1.30
CA PHE A 103 13.43 4.96 -0.36
C PHE A 103 14.90 5.34 -0.53
N PHE A 104 15.28 6.47 0.06
CA PHE A 104 16.63 7.00 0.00
C PHE A 104 17.21 7.17 1.41
N TYR A 105 18.49 6.87 1.54
CA TYR A 105 19.25 7.11 2.76
C TYR A 105 20.73 7.40 2.46
N LEU A 106 21.41 8.02 3.40
CA LEU A 106 22.86 8.27 3.31
C LEU A 106 23.62 7.07 3.84
N LYS A 107 24.60 6.57 3.08
CA LYS A 107 25.51 5.53 3.55
C LYS A 107 26.34 6.05 4.72
N SER A 108 26.47 5.26 5.79
CA SER A 108 27.26 5.67 6.95
C SER A 108 28.78 5.70 6.69
N SER A 109 29.26 4.97 5.67
CA SER A 109 30.67 4.89 5.33
C SER A 109 31.15 6.04 4.44
N THR A 110 30.35 6.41 3.43
CA THR A 110 30.79 7.38 2.39
C THR A 110 29.97 8.68 2.41
N GLY A 111 28.84 8.72 3.12
CA GLY A 111 27.93 9.85 3.09
C GLY A 111 27.11 9.98 1.80
N GLU A 112 27.31 9.09 0.84
CA GLU A 112 26.61 9.10 -0.44
C GLU A 112 25.13 8.79 -0.30
N LEU A 113 24.30 9.44 -1.11
CA LEU A 113 22.88 9.13 -1.22
C LEU A 113 22.69 7.77 -1.92
N ARG A 114 22.00 6.86 -1.27
CA ARG A 114 21.67 5.56 -1.82
C ARG A 114 20.17 5.42 -2.01
N GLN A 115 19.79 4.97 -3.19
CA GLN A 115 18.46 4.47 -3.50
C GLN A 115 18.39 2.99 -3.13
N ALA A 116 17.28 2.56 -2.50
CA ALA A 116 17.05 1.18 -2.12
C ALA A 116 15.59 0.79 -2.35
N PHE A 117 15.40 -0.49 -2.68
CA PHE A 117 14.09 -1.13 -2.82
C PHE A 117 13.99 -2.20 -1.74
N GLY A 118 13.41 -1.85 -0.61
CA GLY A 118 13.39 -2.70 0.57
C GLY A 118 12.00 -3.20 0.95
N THR A 119 11.98 -4.38 1.55
CA THR A 119 10.78 -4.99 2.10
C THR A 119 11.05 -5.61 3.46
N LEU A 120 9.99 -5.76 4.25
CA LEU A 120 9.93 -6.51 5.51
C LEU A 120 8.73 -7.45 5.49
N LYS A 121 8.18 -7.74 4.30
CA LYS A 121 7.08 -8.68 4.15
C LYS A 121 7.63 -10.11 4.23
N ASP A 122 7.07 -10.92 5.12
CA ASP A 122 7.58 -12.27 5.42
C ASP A 122 7.64 -13.17 4.17
N ASP A 123 6.66 -13.06 3.26
CA ASP A 123 6.62 -13.84 2.01
C ASP A 123 7.79 -13.53 1.05
N LEU A 124 8.40 -12.34 1.16
CA LEU A 124 9.46 -11.85 0.27
C LEU A 124 10.85 -11.89 0.92
N CYS A 125 10.92 -12.15 2.21
CA CYS A 125 12.16 -12.21 2.96
C CYS A 125 12.60 -13.66 3.12
N PRO A 126 13.88 -14.01 2.86
CA PRO A 126 14.38 -15.35 3.15
C PRO A 126 14.41 -15.58 4.66
N GLU A 127 14.19 -16.82 5.07
CA GLU A 127 14.32 -17.21 6.48
C GLU A 127 15.74 -16.90 6.99
N THR A 128 15.81 -16.23 8.11
CA THR A 128 17.07 -15.91 8.76
C THR A 128 17.33 -16.92 9.87
N LYS A 129 18.56 -17.50 9.88
CA LYS A 129 19.04 -18.22 11.06
C LYS A 129 19.12 -17.21 12.20
N GLY A 130 18.41 -17.44 13.29
CA GLY A 130 18.41 -16.54 14.45
C GLY A 130 19.81 -16.12 14.86
N ASP A 131 19.96 -14.90 15.33
CA ASP A 131 21.21 -14.38 15.88
C ASP A 131 20.95 -14.00 17.35
N ASP A 132 21.75 -14.53 18.27
CA ASP A 132 21.69 -14.24 19.72
C ASP A 132 22.12 -12.80 20.05
N ARG A 133 22.51 -12.02 19.05
CA ARG A 133 22.93 -10.63 19.23
C ARG A 133 21.76 -9.72 19.59
N LYS A 134 21.96 -8.86 20.56
CA LYS A 134 20.97 -7.84 20.89
C LYS A 134 20.74 -6.92 19.68
N PRO A 135 19.48 -6.73 19.22
CA PRO A 135 19.19 -5.90 18.07
C PRO A 135 19.67 -4.46 18.29
N ASN A 136 20.40 -3.91 17.35
CA ASN A 136 20.85 -2.52 17.43
C ASN A 136 19.68 -1.58 17.17
N LYS A 137 19.28 -0.85 18.21
CA LYS A 137 18.13 0.05 18.19
C LYS A 137 18.27 1.27 17.27
N HIS A 138 19.48 1.56 16.80
CA HIS A 138 19.77 2.69 15.91
C HIS A 138 19.76 2.30 14.42
N LEU A 139 19.60 1.03 14.10
CA LEU A 139 19.60 0.50 12.75
C LEU A 139 18.18 0.13 12.30
N VAL A 140 17.91 0.36 11.02
CA VAL A 140 16.80 -0.24 10.30
C VAL A 140 17.37 -1.32 9.40
N THR A 141 17.02 -2.58 9.67
CA THR A 141 17.36 -3.71 8.83
C THR A 141 16.19 -3.95 7.86
N TYR A 142 16.49 -4.25 6.62
CA TYR A 142 15.53 -4.53 5.56
C TYR A 142 16.13 -5.51 4.55
N TYR A 143 15.29 -6.22 3.82
CA TYR A 143 15.69 -7.03 2.68
C TYR A 143 15.67 -6.18 1.41
N ASP A 144 16.81 -6.04 0.75
CA ASP A 144 16.95 -5.30 -0.51
C ASP A 144 16.66 -6.25 -1.68
N THR A 145 15.56 -6.00 -2.40
CA THR A 145 15.12 -6.88 -3.49
C THR A 145 15.97 -6.79 -4.74
N VAL A 146 16.72 -5.69 -4.94
CA VAL A 146 17.62 -5.52 -6.09
C VAL A 146 18.97 -6.20 -5.81
N ALA A 147 19.43 -6.11 -4.57
CA ALA A 147 20.71 -6.70 -4.17
C ALA A 147 20.56 -8.12 -3.61
N GLU A 148 19.34 -8.63 -3.54
CA GLU A 148 19.00 -9.97 -3.03
C GLU A 148 19.65 -10.29 -1.69
N GLY A 149 19.62 -9.33 -0.76
CA GLY A 149 20.30 -9.50 0.51
C GLY A 149 19.86 -8.57 1.62
N TRP A 150 20.12 -9.00 2.86
CA TRP A 150 19.86 -8.19 4.04
C TRP A 150 20.82 -7.01 4.13
N ARG A 151 20.25 -5.82 4.32
CA ARG A 151 20.97 -4.57 4.49
C ARG A 151 20.45 -3.79 5.67
N SER A 152 21.26 -2.87 6.17
CA SER A 152 20.86 -1.98 7.23
C SER A 152 21.38 -0.56 7.01
N PHE A 153 20.64 0.41 7.56
CA PHE A 153 21.08 1.81 7.60
C PHE A 153 20.77 2.42 8.96
N ARG A 154 21.49 3.48 9.33
CA ARG A 154 21.21 4.23 10.55
C ARG A 154 19.93 5.01 10.39
N MET A 155 19.00 4.96 11.36
CA MET A 155 17.70 5.63 11.31
C MET A 155 17.83 7.12 10.99
N PHE A 156 18.84 7.79 11.53
CA PHE A 156 19.08 9.20 11.32
C PHE A 156 19.47 9.54 9.87
N ASN A 157 20.09 8.61 9.16
CA ASN A 157 20.52 8.77 7.77
C ASN A 157 19.37 8.62 6.76
N PHE A 158 18.16 8.31 7.21
CA PHE A 158 16.98 8.26 6.34
C PHE A 158 16.68 9.63 5.76
N VAL A 159 16.43 9.70 4.43
CA VAL A 159 16.14 10.94 3.70
C VAL A 159 14.66 11.04 3.35
N LYS A 160 14.17 10.14 2.50
CA LYS A 160 12.77 10.16 2.05
C LYS A 160 12.29 8.81 1.50
N VAL A 161 10.98 8.64 1.44
CA VAL A 161 10.25 7.57 0.74
C VAL A 161 9.61 8.17 -0.52
N ILE A 162 9.52 7.37 -1.56
CA ILE A 162 8.72 7.67 -2.77
C ILE A 162 7.42 6.90 -2.73
#